data_720a9a9f967ed49f8174c07f71c80243
#
_entry.id   720a9a9f967ed49f8174c07f71c80243
#
_cell.length_a   1.000
_cell.length_b   1.000
_cell.length_c   1.000
_cell.angle_alpha   90.00
_cell.angle_beta   90.00
_cell.angle_gamma   90.00
#
_symmetry.space_group_name_H-M   'P 1'
#
loop_
_entity.id
_entity.type
_entity.pdbx_description
1 polymer ?
#
loop_
_entity_poly.entity_id
_entity_poly.type
_entity_poly.pdbx_seq_one_letter_code
_entity_poly.pdbx_strand_id
1 'polypeptide(L)'
;MKIKHIVSCFFVSLIGLSACSIEELPYNQLTEDELDGSYESLLSATRGNYAVFKQTAFHQGWHYAGELASDNVSLSGVSSDALMYIYNYQRITDNYHMSNMWGWAYRSIINSNKILEKAQEGESKEMDQLIGENYFLRGWLEFVLVNVFGRPYNQSPETNLGIPLN
;
A
#
# COMPACT_ATOMS: atom_id res chain seq x y z
N MET A 1 -34.83 -5.49 -52.57
CA MET A 1 -35.33 -4.99 -51.27
C MET A 1 -34.57 -5.54 -50.03
N LYS A 2 -33.80 -6.62 -50.13
CA LYS A 2 -33.14 -7.28 -48.97
C LYS A 2 -31.80 -6.65 -48.55
N ILE A 3 -31.04 -6.02 -49.47
CA ILE A 3 -29.70 -5.46 -49.18
C ILE A 3 -29.78 -4.17 -48.35
N LYS A 4 -30.81 -3.33 -48.55
CA LYS A 4 -30.98 -2.07 -47.78
C LYS A 4 -31.22 -2.30 -46.29
N HIS A 5 -31.89 -3.37 -45.92
CA HIS A 5 -32.16 -3.71 -44.53
C HIS A 5 -30.91 -4.30 -43.82
N ILE A 6 -30.06 -5.02 -44.56
CA ILE A 6 -28.81 -5.58 -44.03
C ILE A 6 -27.79 -4.45 -43.73
N VAL A 7 -27.67 -3.48 -44.62
CA VAL A 7 -26.81 -2.31 -44.44
C VAL A 7 -27.30 -1.42 -43.29
N SER A 8 -28.63 -1.26 -43.14
CA SER A 8 -29.21 -0.51 -42.02
C SER A 8 -28.97 -1.17 -40.66
N CYS A 9 -29.10 -2.51 -40.57
CA CYS A 9 -28.78 -3.26 -39.33
C CYS A 9 -27.32 -3.21 -38.99
N PHE A 10 -26.42 -3.23 -39.98
CA PHE A 10 -24.96 -3.14 -39.73
C PHE A 10 -24.56 -1.76 -39.21
N PHE A 11 -25.18 -0.69 -39.65
CA PHE A 11 -24.93 0.69 -39.20
C PHE A 11 -25.46 0.95 -37.79
N VAL A 12 -26.58 0.37 -37.40
CA VAL A 12 -27.14 0.45 -36.04
C VAL A 12 -26.27 -0.35 -35.03
N SER A 13 -25.70 -1.46 -35.48
CA SER A 13 -24.79 -2.27 -34.65
C SER A 13 -23.43 -1.58 -34.34
N LEU A 14 -22.93 -0.73 -35.25
CA LEU A 14 -21.67 0.01 -35.02
C LEU A 14 -21.83 1.17 -34.03
N ILE A 15 -23.02 1.74 -33.86
CA ILE A 15 -23.26 2.85 -32.91
C ILE A 15 -23.36 2.34 -31.47
N GLY A 16 -23.67 1.06 -31.28
CA GLY A 16 -23.76 0.43 -29.94
C GLY A 16 -22.44 0.08 -29.27
N LEU A 17 -21.30 0.18 -29.98
CA LEU A 17 -19.98 -0.23 -29.45
C LEU A 17 -19.16 0.92 -28.87
N SER A 18 -19.65 2.16 -28.91
CA SER A 18 -18.94 3.34 -28.39
C SER A 18 -19.35 3.74 -26.96
N ALA A 19 -20.12 2.93 -26.26
CA ALA A 19 -20.54 3.20 -24.90
C ALA A 19 -19.83 2.24 -23.93
N CYS A 20 -18.72 2.65 -23.39
CA CYS A 20 -18.31 2.39 -22.02
C CYS A 20 -16.84 2.67 -21.83
N SER A 21 -16.47 3.94 -21.63
CA SER A 21 -15.39 4.24 -20.70
C SER A 21 -16.06 4.54 -19.35
N ILE A 22 -16.36 3.49 -18.60
CA ILE A 22 -16.72 3.66 -17.19
C ILE A 22 -15.40 3.72 -16.45
N GLU A 23 -14.79 4.88 -16.40
CA GLU A 23 -13.83 5.22 -15.37
C GLU A 23 -14.63 5.50 -14.10
N GLU A 24 -15.10 4.45 -13.44
CA GLU A 24 -15.54 4.59 -12.05
C GLU A 24 -14.31 4.81 -11.19
N LEU A 25 -14.07 6.08 -10.83
CA LEU A 25 -13.10 6.45 -9.83
C LEU A 25 -13.50 5.75 -8.51
N PRO A 26 -12.57 5.06 -7.83
CA PRO A 26 -12.89 4.39 -6.58
C PRO A 26 -13.41 5.41 -5.57
N TYR A 27 -14.64 5.26 -5.13
CA TYR A 27 -15.35 6.14 -4.19
C TYR A 27 -14.57 6.47 -2.90
N ASN A 28 -13.59 5.66 -2.55
CA ASN A 28 -12.82 5.75 -1.29
C ASN A 28 -11.31 5.96 -1.50
N GLN A 29 -10.87 6.40 -2.67
CA GLN A 29 -9.48 6.71 -2.96
C GLN A 29 -9.41 8.11 -3.59
N LEU A 30 -8.54 8.96 -3.03
CA LEU A 30 -8.19 10.23 -3.67
C LEU A 30 -7.48 9.92 -4.98
N THR A 31 -7.98 10.49 -6.06
CA THR A 31 -7.32 10.43 -7.37
C THR A 31 -6.16 11.41 -7.40
N GLU A 32 -5.24 11.23 -8.35
CA GLU A 32 -4.11 12.16 -8.51
C GLU A 32 -4.58 13.59 -8.83
N ASP A 33 -5.71 13.73 -9.50
CA ASP A 33 -6.32 15.04 -9.84
C ASP A 33 -6.95 15.73 -8.61
N GLU A 34 -7.36 14.97 -7.60
CA GLU A 34 -7.90 15.51 -6.34
C GLU A 34 -6.78 15.94 -5.38
N LEU A 35 -5.54 15.51 -5.61
CA LEU A 35 -4.37 15.93 -4.86
C LEU A 35 -3.77 17.19 -5.52
N ASP A 36 -4.44 18.32 -5.35
CA ASP A 36 -4.15 19.58 -6.02
C ASP A 36 -2.98 20.40 -5.41
N GLY A 37 -2.37 19.88 -4.34
CA GLY A 37 -1.28 20.54 -3.62
C GLY A 37 -1.73 21.57 -2.57
N SER A 38 -3.03 21.86 -2.45
CA SER A 38 -3.54 22.71 -1.38
C SER A 38 -3.37 22.05 -0.02
N TYR A 39 -3.19 22.87 1.03
CA TYR A 39 -3.06 22.36 2.40
C TYR A 39 -4.22 21.45 2.80
N GLU A 40 -5.45 21.80 2.48
CA GLU A 40 -6.65 21.02 2.83
C GLU A 40 -6.67 19.65 2.14
N SER A 41 -6.30 19.60 0.87
CA SER A 41 -6.19 18.35 0.10
C SER A 41 -5.10 17.46 0.67
N LEU A 42 -3.89 18.02 0.90
CA LEU A 42 -2.76 17.28 1.46
C LEU A 42 -3.00 16.84 2.91
N LEU A 43 -3.70 17.64 3.72
CA LEU A 43 -4.10 17.30 5.09
C LEU A 43 -5.08 16.11 5.08
N SER A 44 -6.06 16.13 4.19
CA SER A 44 -7.01 15.02 4.01
C SER A 44 -6.30 13.73 3.61
N ALA A 45 -5.39 13.82 2.65
CA ALA A 45 -4.56 12.68 2.20
C ALA A 45 -3.67 12.15 3.33
N THR A 46 -3.02 13.03 4.11
CA THR A 46 -2.20 12.65 5.27
C THR A 46 -3.01 11.94 6.34
N ARG A 47 -4.20 12.45 6.66
CA ARG A 47 -5.12 11.78 7.60
C ARG A 47 -5.54 10.39 7.08
N GLY A 48 -5.82 10.28 5.78
CA GLY A 48 -6.09 9.00 5.12
C GLY A 48 -4.88 8.05 5.19
N ASN A 49 -3.67 8.59 5.10
CA ASN A 49 -2.45 7.79 5.16
C ASN A 49 -2.22 7.15 6.54
N TYR A 50 -2.62 7.81 7.62
CA TYR A 50 -2.63 7.22 8.96
C TYR A 50 -3.58 6.00 9.09
N ALA A 51 -4.47 5.78 8.13
CA ALA A 51 -5.39 4.64 8.18
C ALA A 51 -4.67 3.28 8.14
N VAL A 52 -3.40 3.21 7.70
CA VAL A 52 -2.58 1.99 7.79
C VAL A 52 -2.51 1.47 9.21
N PHE A 53 -2.45 2.35 10.21
CA PHE A 53 -2.41 1.99 11.63
C PHE A 53 -3.76 1.50 12.19
N LYS A 54 -4.83 1.56 11.42
CA LYS A 54 -6.13 0.95 11.75
C LYS A 54 -6.35 -0.39 11.06
N GLN A 55 -5.43 -0.78 10.17
CA GLN A 55 -5.56 -2.03 9.42
C GLN A 55 -5.14 -3.22 10.28
N THR A 56 -6.10 -4.03 10.68
CA THR A 56 -5.86 -5.25 11.45
C THR A 56 -4.83 -6.15 10.78
N ALA A 57 -4.89 -6.28 9.46
CA ALA A 57 -3.98 -7.13 8.70
C ALA A 57 -2.52 -6.64 8.75
N PHE A 58 -2.27 -5.31 8.81
CA PHE A 58 -0.93 -4.76 9.03
C PHE A 58 -0.41 -5.10 10.42
N HIS A 59 -1.22 -4.83 11.46
CA HIS A 59 -0.84 -5.12 12.85
C HIS A 59 -0.61 -6.61 13.10
N GLN A 60 -1.48 -7.47 12.57
CA GLN A 60 -1.31 -8.91 12.69
C GLN A 60 0.02 -9.37 12.10
N GLY A 61 0.37 -8.90 10.88
CA GLY A 61 1.64 -9.24 10.26
C GLY A 61 2.84 -8.82 11.12
N TRP A 62 2.82 -7.60 11.64
CA TRP A 62 3.89 -7.06 12.47
C TRP A 62 4.03 -7.81 13.80
N HIS A 63 2.92 -8.00 14.54
CA HIS A 63 2.94 -8.74 15.79
C HIS A 63 3.35 -10.20 15.60
N TYR A 64 2.83 -10.86 14.57
CA TYR A 64 3.20 -12.25 14.32
C TYR A 64 4.67 -12.40 13.93
N ALA A 65 5.23 -11.47 13.15
CA ALA A 65 6.65 -11.46 12.83
C ALA A 65 7.55 -11.29 14.06
N GLY A 66 7.11 -10.47 15.04
CA GLY A 66 7.84 -10.26 16.29
C GLY A 66 7.60 -11.36 17.32
N GLU A 67 6.35 -11.62 17.65
CA GLU A 67 5.98 -12.45 18.81
C GLU A 67 6.07 -13.96 18.51
N LEU A 68 5.57 -14.41 17.34
CA LEU A 68 5.65 -15.85 17.00
C LEU A 68 7.06 -16.29 16.65
N ALA A 69 7.91 -15.36 16.21
CA ALA A 69 9.32 -15.62 15.95
C ALA A 69 10.20 -15.47 17.21
N SER A 70 9.62 -15.22 18.38
CA SER A 70 10.30 -15.09 19.67
C SER A 70 10.01 -16.30 20.55
N ASP A 71 10.66 -16.35 21.71
CA ASP A 71 10.43 -17.35 22.76
C ASP A 71 9.32 -16.95 23.76
N ASN A 72 8.67 -15.80 23.54
CA ASN A 72 7.62 -15.29 24.41
C ASN A 72 6.27 -15.98 24.22
N VAL A 73 6.03 -16.54 23.05
CA VAL A 73 4.75 -17.13 22.66
C VAL A 73 4.95 -18.52 22.07
N SER A 74 4.09 -19.46 22.47
CA SER A 74 4.04 -20.79 21.86
C SER A 74 2.74 -20.97 21.10
N LEU A 75 2.82 -21.56 19.92
CA LEU A 75 1.66 -21.89 19.12
C LEU A 75 1.05 -23.21 19.63
N SER A 76 -0.15 -23.16 20.22
CA SER A 76 -0.86 -24.35 20.67
C SER A 76 -1.88 -24.79 19.63
N GLY A 77 -1.71 -26.02 19.13
CA GLY A 77 -2.55 -26.58 18.08
C GLY A 77 -2.19 -26.04 16.68
N VAL A 78 -2.61 -26.75 15.64
CA VAL A 78 -2.41 -26.31 14.26
C VAL A 78 -3.60 -25.43 13.89
N SER A 79 -3.43 -24.12 13.91
CA SER A 79 -4.52 -23.20 13.58
C SER A 79 -4.52 -22.81 12.10
N SER A 80 -3.36 -22.54 11.51
CA SER A 80 -3.20 -22.27 10.08
C SER A 80 -1.75 -22.50 9.67
N ASP A 81 -1.54 -22.89 8.43
CA ASP A 81 -0.20 -23.05 7.88
C ASP A 81 0.58 -21.74 7.86
N ALA A 82 -0.10 -20.62 7.61
CA ALA A 82 0.52 -19.31 7.57
C ALA A 82 1.18 -18.91 8.91
N LEU A 83 0.53 -19.15 10.05
CA LEU A 83 1.11 -18.89 11.37
C LEU A 83 2.21 -19.90 11.71
N MET A 84 2.03 -21.16 11.34
CA MET A 84 3.00 -22.22 11.55
C MET A 84 4.31 -21.93 10.80
N TYR A 85 4.24 -21.43 9.59
CA TYR A 85 5.41 -21.02 8.81
C TYR A 85 6.19 -19.88 9.48
N ILE A 86 5.51 -18.89 10.04
CA ILE A 86 6.16 -17.80 10.80
C ILE A 86 6.83 -18.38 12.05
N TYR A 87 6.09 -19.18 12.83
CA TYR A 87 6.57 -19.79 14.08
C TYR A 87 7.80 -20.68 13.87
N ASN A 88 7.83 -21.45 12.79
CA ASN A 88 8.94 -22.35 12.45
C ASN A 88 10.04 -21.67 11.60
N TYR A 89 10.02 -20.35 11.44
CA TYR A 89 10.96 -19.60 10.59
C TYR A 89 11.00 -20.07 9.12
N GLN A 90 9.92 -20.65 8.64
CA GLN A 90 9.81 -21.11 7.26
C GLN A 90 9.37 -19.95 6.36
N ARG A 91 10.24 -19.59 5.41
CA ARG A 91 9.96 -18.52 4.45
C ARG A 91 9.17 -19.09 3.27
N ILE A 92 7.94 -18.63 3.14
CA ILE A 92 7.10 -18.86 1.95
C ILE A 92 6.74 -17.51 1.34
N THR A 93 6.71 -17.45 0.01
CA THR A 93 6.49 -16.18 -0.72
C THR A 93 5.07 -15.67 -0.64
N ASP A 94 4.10 -16.53 -0.35
CA ASP A 94 2.67 -16.25 -0.32
C ASP A 94 2.05 -16.27 1.08
N ASN A 95 2.87 -16.07 2.13
CA ASN A 95 2.33 -15.97 3.47
C ASN A 95 1.38 -14.77 3.57
N TYR A 96 0.09 -15.04 3.79
CA TYR A 96 -0.98 -14.04 3.83
C TYR A 96 -0.69 -12.88 4.80
N HIS A 97 -0.20 -13.15 6.01
CA HIS A 97 0.07 -12.12 7.00
C HIS A 97 1.23 -11.22 6.59
N MET A 98 2.27 -11.82 6.03
CA MET A 98 3.45 -11.08 5.56
C MET A 98 3.12 -10.26 4.31
N SER A 99 2.39 -10.83 3.36
CA SER A 99 1.95 -10.13 2.14
C SER A 99 1.05 -8.96 2.45
N ASN A 100 0.12 -9.09 3.39
CA ASN A 100 -0.73 -7.98 3.81
C ASN A 100 0.04 -6.87 4.52
N MET A 101 0.93 -7.22 5.45
CA MET A 101 1.80 -6.25 6.12
C MET A 101 2.61 -5.44 5.10
N TRP A 102 3.26 -6.12 4.17
CA TRP A 102 4.01 -5.52 3.08
C TRP A 102 3.15 -4.57 2.24
N GLY A 103 2.02 -5.07 1.76
CA GLY A 103 1.13 -4.31 0.88
C GLY A 103 0.56 -3.05 1.53
N TRP A 104 0.14 -3.11 2.79
CA TRP A 104 -0.37 -1.96 3.52
C TRP A 104 0.73 -0.92 3.82
N ALA A 105 1.93 -1.38 4.20
CA ALA A 105 3.06 -0.49 4.44
C ALA A 105 3.47 0.26 3.17
N TYR A 106 3.68 -0.45 2.05
CA TYR A 106 4.07 0.20 0.79
C TYR A 106 2.99 1.10 0.22
N ARG A 107 1.71 0.79 0.40
CA ARG A 107 0.63 1.71 0.04
C ARG A 107 0.77 3.04 0.77
N SER A 108 1.05 3.01 2.07
CA SER A 108 1.25 4.23 2.86
C SER A 108 2.55 4.96 2.48
N ILE A 109 3.63 4.25 2.19
CA ILE A 109 4.89 4.83 1.71
C ILE A 109 4.67 5.58 0.38
N ILE A 110 3.99 4.94 -0.58
CA ILE A 110 3.67 5.54 -1.88
C ILE A 110 2.79 6.78 -1.71
N ASN A 111 1.78 6.72 -0.83
CA ASN A 111 0.93 7.87 -0.55
C ASN A 111 1.73 9.02 0.08
N SER A 112 2.63 8.73 1.04
CA SER A 112 3.53 9.74 1.60
C SER A 112 4.38 10.40 0.52
N ASN A 113 4.95 9.62 -0.41
CA ASN A 113 5.75 10.16 -1.51
C ASN A 113 4.93 11.09 -2.41
N LYS A 114 3.70 10.72 -2.77
CA LYS A 114 2.79 11.58 -3.56
C LYS A 114 2.44 12.88 -2.83
N ILE A 115 2.20 12.82 -1.53
CA ILE A 115 1.94 14.02 -0.71
C ILE A 115 3.17 14.93 -0.69
N LEU A 116 4.36 14.36 -0.44
CA LEU A 116 5.62 15.10 -0.38
C LEU A 116 6.00 15.73 -1.73
N GLU A 117 5.65 15.09 -2.84
CA GLU A 117 5.87 15.62 -4.19
C GLU A 117 5.03 16.89 -4.46
N LYS A 118 3.84 16.98 -3.88
CA LYS A 118 2.91 18.11 -4.09
C LYS A 118 3.04 19.20 -3.05
N ALA A 119 3.60 18.90 -1.87
CA ALA A 119 3.74 19.85 -0.78
C ALA A 119 4.91 20.81 -1.01
N GLN A 120 4.72 22.08 -0.70
CA GLN A 120 5.76 23.10 -0.82
C GLN A 120 6.33 23.46 0.56
N GLU A 121 7.61 23.15 0.76
CA GLU A 121 8.34 23.49 1.98
C GLU A 121 8.45 25.02 2.17
N GLY A 122 8.24 25.48 3.41
CA GLY A 122 8.31 26.91 3.75
C GLY A 122 7.07 27.72 3.41
N GLU A 123 6.03 27.13 2.85
CA GLU A 123 4.78 27.84 2.54
C GLU A 123 4.05 28.30 3.83
N SER A 124 3.97 27.42 4.82
CA SER A 124 3.42 27.71 6.13
C SER A 124 3.96 26.73 7.18
N LYS A 125 3.81 27.08 8.47
CA LYS A 125 4.19 26.15 9.55
C LYS A 125 3.37 24.87 9.54
N GLU A 126 2.11 24.99 9.19
CA GLU A 126 1.16 23.88 9.09
C GLU A 126 1.55 22.94 7.93
N MET A 127 1.98 23.49 6.79
CA MET A 127 2.49 22.72 5.66
C MET A 127 3.79 22.01 6.03
N ASP A 128 4.74 22.71 6.66
CA ASP A 128 6.01 22.13 7.10
C ASP A 128 5.80 21.00 8.12
N GLN A 129 4.81 21.14 9.01
CA GLN A 129 4.43 20.06 9.93
C GLN A 129 3.89 18.85 9.17
N LEU A 130 3.00 19.06 8.20
CA LEU A 130 2.43 18.01 7.37
C LEU A 130 3.53 17.26 6.59
N ILE A 131 4.48 17.99 6.03
CA ILE A 131 5.67 17.42 5.37
C ILE A 131 6.45 16.55 6.35
N GLY A 132 6.72 17.06 7.56
CA GLY A 132 7.42 16.33 8.62
C GLY A 132 6.70 15.04 9.03
N GLU A 133 5.36 15.07 9.14
CA GLU A 133 4.54 13.89 9.44
C GLU A 133 4.66 12.81 8.36
N ASN A 134 4.64 13.17 7.08
CA ASN A 134 4.77 12.21 5.99
C ASN A 134 6.20 11.65 5.87
N TYR A 135 7.24 12.43 6.13
CA TYR A 135 8.61 11.90 6.26
C TYR A 135 8.72 10.92 7.42
N PHE A 136 8.12 11.23 8.56
CA PHE A 136 8.10 10.33 9.72
C PHE A 136 7.37 9.02 9.40
N LEU A 137 6.16 9.08 8.83
CA LEU A 137 5.38 7.90 8.45
C LEU A 137 6.16 6.98 7.51
N ARG A 138 6.76 7.56 6.47
CA ARG A 138 7.58 6.82 5.51
C ARG A 138 8.76 6.14 6.19
N GLY A 139 9.57 6.90 6.91
CA GLY A 139 10.76 6.38 7.57
C GLY A 139 10.43 5.31 8.62
N TRP A 140 9.34 5.47 9.37
CA TRP A 140 8.90 4.48 10.34
C TRP A 140 8.45 3.18 9.66
N LEU A 141 7.67 3.26 8.59
CA LEU A 141 7.22 2.08 7.84
C LEU A 141 8.38 1.35 7.17
N GLU A 142 9.32 2.08 6.58
CA GLU A 142 10.56 1.51 6.03
C GLU A 142 11.39 0.81 7.12
N PHE A 143 11.51 1.42 8.30
CA PHE A 143 12.17 0.80 9.44
C PHE A 143 11.49 -0.50 9.89
N VAL A 144 10.16 -0.51 9.99
CA VAL A 144 9.41 -1.71 10.33
C VAL A 144 9.60 -2.82 9.28
N LEU A 145 9.51 -2.46 8.00
CA LEU A 145 9.69 -3.42 6.90
C LEU A 145 11.10 -4.00 6.86
N VAL A 146 12.14 -3.18 7.02
CA VAL A 146 13.52 -3.69 6.98
C VAL A 146 13.82 -4.63 8.16
N ASN A 147 13.23 -4.39 9.33
CA ASN A 147 13.39 -5.27 10.49
C ASN A 147 12.73 -6.64 10.28
N VAL A 148 11.64 -6.71 9.52
CA VAL A 148 10.92 -7.97 9.25
C VAL A 148 11.45 -8.69 8.01
N PHE A 149 11.73 -7.97 6.95
CA PHE A 149 12.04 -8.54 5.64
C PHE A 149 13.52 -8.44 5.25
N GLY A 150 14.27 -7.51 5.85
CA GLY A 150 15.70 -7.37 5.63
C GLY A 150 16.52 -8.43 6.35
N ARG A 151 17.76 -8.62 5.92
CA ARG A 151 18.74 -9.39 6.68
C ARG A 151 19.43 -8.48 7.70
N PRO A 152 19.84 -9.01 8.88
CA PRO A 152 20.65 -8.23 9.81
C PRO A 152 21.89 -7.64 9.13
N TYR A 153 22.16 -6.37 9.40
CA TYR A 153 23.28 -5.64 8.76
C TYR A 153 24.64 -6.34 8.91
N ASN A 154 24.88 -6.99 10.05
CA ASN A 154 26.13 -7.71 10.33
C ASN A 154 26.28 -9.03 9.56
N GLN A 155 25.24 -9.47 8.84
CA GLN A 155 25.29 -10.65 7.98
C GLN A 155 25.52 -10.23 6.52
N SER A 156 26.77 -10.15 6.10
CA SER A 156 27.15 -9.79 4.72
C SER A 156 26.67 -8.40 4.29
N PRO A 157 27.09 -7.32 4.95
CA PRO A 157 26.61 -5.96 4.70
C PRO A 157 26.82 -5.49 3.25
N GLU A 158 27.85 -6.00 2.60
CA GLU A 158 28.21 -5.69 1.19
C GLU A 158 27.17 -6.22 0.18
N THR A 159 26.42 -7.26 0.55
CA THR A 159 25.52 -7.99 -0.36
C THR A 159 24.08 -8.08 0.12
N ASN A 160 23.79 -7.59 1.32
CA ASN A 160 22.45 -7.61 1.85
C ASN A 160 21.54 -6.67 1.05
N LEU A 161 20.51 -7.24 0.47
CA LEU A 161 19.39 -6.47 -0.04
C LEU A 161 18.51 -6.10 1.15
N GLY A 162 18.29 -4.82 1.36
CA GLY A 162 17.30 -4.32 2.31
C GLY A 162 15.88 -4.46 1.74
N ILE A 163 15.10 -3.41 1.95
CA ILE A 163 13.79 -3.25 1.30
C ILE A 163 13.94 -2.29 0.11
N PRO A 164 13.09 -2.39 -0.93
CA PRO A 164 13.06 -1.38 -2.00
C PRO A 164 12.71 0.01 -1.43
N LEU A 165 13.52 1.00 -1.77
CA LEU A 165 13.22 2.41 -1.49
C LEU A 165 12.59 3.01 -2.77
N ASN A 166 11.46 3.67 -2.62
CA ASN A 166 10.73 4.36 -3.71
C ASN A 166 10.98 5.86 -3.66
#